data_0d147efbc96c3a3936e5cf86645d4ae8
#
_entry.id   0d147efbc96c3a3936e5cf86645d4ae8
#
_cell.length_a   1.000
_cell.length_b   1.000
_cell.length_c   1.000
_cell.angle_alpha   90.00
_cell.angle_beta   90.00
_cell.angle_gamma   90.00
#
_symmetry.space_group_name_H-M   'P 1'
#
loop_
_entity.id
_entity.type
_entity.pdbx_description
1 polymer ?
#
loop_
_entity_poly.entity_id
_entity_poly.type
_entity_poly.pdbx_seq_one_letter_code
_entity_poly.pdbx_strand_id
1 'polypeptide(L)'
;MALEFPHGPRMTLGLALRSEAIRLSRSPIAAAHLACGLAGGLACGAYFAASRWDPSMGTDAFAQFLGALMPLMSGVVCGLATDEERAAGDLFNLTGAPSRGRAVAAKWLALCLMGVVALALAFGLFAAAMAAVGRLPLGIAPLAVATALALLGSLPLYALGLAVALRAGRNAAIALGAAGTLVAFFSVGGLAHGLMTGELTGALPGPLSLLPPAWPARLGSLGIEVFMDPGVALPPLVWPALASAALAAASTAALVAWFGRFEGGRSDA
;
A
#
# COMPACT_ATOMS: atom_id res chain seq x y z
N MET A 1 -1.06 44.66 -31.73
CA MET A 1 -0.79 43.33 -32.28
C MET A 1 -0.44 42.46 -31.07
N ALA A 2 -1.46 41.77 -30.48
CA ALA A 2 -1.25 40.89 -29.34
C ALA A 2 -0.59 39.59 -29.86
N LEU A 3 0.60 39.31 -29.41
CA LEU A 3 1.25 38.02 -29.68
C LEU A 3 0.45 36.94 -28.92
N GLU A 4 -0.39 36.18 -29.66
CA GLU A 4 -0.96 34.96 -29.16
C GLU A 4 0.21 33.97 -28.98
N PHE A 5 0.61 33.77 -27.72
CA PHE A 5 1.51 32.67 -27.38
C PHE A 5 0.76 31.35 -27.61
N PRO A 6 1.29 30.43 -28.41
CA PRO A 6 0.66 29.13 -28.61
C PRO A 6 0.51 28.45 -27.25
N HIS A 7 -0.69 27.93 -26.99
CA HIS A 7 -0.99 27.24 -25.76
C HIS A 7 0.13 26.24 -25.46
N GLY A 8 0.85 26.46 -24.34
CA GLY A 8 1.94 25.61 -23.92
C GLY A 8 1.52 24.13 -23.84
N PRO A 9 2.44 23.19 -23.94
CA PRO A 9 2.11 21.76 -24.00
C PRO A 9 1.22 21.37 -22.83
N ARG A 10 0.04 20.81 -23.13
CA ARG A 10 -0.93 20.39 -22.12
C ARG A 10 -0.32 19.22 -21.33
N MET A 11 -0.11 19.40 -20.02
CA MET A 11 0.34 18.34 -19.14
C MET A 11 -0.68 17.19 -19.14
N THR A 12 -0.29 16.01 -19.63
CA THR A 12 -1.08 14.78 -19.55
C THR A 12 -0.69 13.98 -18.30
N LEU A 13 -1.58 13.11 -17.80
CA LEU A 13 -1.26 12.23 -16.67
C LEU A 13 -0.06 11.31 -16.98
N GLY A 14 0.04 10.83 -18.24
CA GLY A 14 1.16 9.98 -18.67
C GLY A 14 2.52 10.71 -18.62
N LEU A 15 2.57 11.98 -19.05
CA LEU A 15 3.79 12.80 -18.95
C LEU A 15 4.16 13.08 -17.48
N ALA A 16 3.16 13.37 -16.64
CA ALA A 16 3.36 13.56 -15.21
C ALA A 16 3.89 12.28 -14.55
N LEU A 17 3.30 11.11 -14.84
CA LEU A 17 3.75 9.83 -14.31
C LEU A 17 5.16 9.46 -14.77
N ARG A 18 5.51 9.73 -16.05
CA ARG A 18 6.88 9.53 -16.54
C ARG A 18 7.89 10.38 -15.78
N SER A 19 7.54 11.64 -15.48
CA SER A 19 8.38 12.53 -14.66
C SER A 19 8.57 11.97 -13.26
N GLU A 20 7.49 11.50 -12.61
CA GLU A 20 7.56 10.86 -11.29
C GLU A 20 8.41 9.57 -11.31
N ALA A 21 8.26 8.73 -12.34
CA ALA A 21 9.05 7.51 -12.47
C ALA A 21 10.57 7.78 -12.56
N ILE A 22 10.96 8.82 -13.32
CA ILE A 22 12.37 9.25 -13.41
C ILE A 22 12.87 9.75 -12.05
N ARG A 23 12.05 10.50 -11.30
CA ARG A 23 12.42 10.98 -9.96
C ARG A 23 12.54 9.83 -8.97
N LEU A 24 11.57 8.94 -8.92
CA LEU A 24 11.59 7.77 -8.05
C LEU A 24 12.77 6.83 -8.31
N SER A 25 13.18 6.65 -9.57
CA SER A 25 14.35 5.79 -9.88
C SER A 25 15.67 6.29 -9.28
N ARG A 26 15.72 7.55 -8.86
CA ARG A 26 16.88 8.19 -8.21
C ARG A 26 16.64 8.53 -6.74
N SER A 27 15.48 8.17 -6.21
CA SER A 27 15.04 8.50 -4.86
C SER A 27 15.32 7.34 -3.89
N PRO A 28 15.68 7.63 -2.63
CA PRO A 28 15.77 6.63 -1.58
C PRO A 28 14.42 5.94 -1.29
N ILE A 29 13.29 6.51 -1.74
CA ILE A 29 11.96 5.91 -1.60
C ILE A 29 11.87 4.58 -2.34
N ALA A 30 12.41 4.50 -3.56
CA ALA A 30 12.46 3.24 -4.31
C ALA A 30 13.29 2.20 -3.57
N ALA A 31 14.47 2.59 -3.05
CA ALA A 31 15.31 1.70 -2.25
C ALA A 31 14.60 1.22 -0.97
N ALA A 32 13.86 2.10 -0.28
CA ALA A 32 13.08 1.74 0.90
C ALA A 32 12.00 0.71 0.58
N HIS A 33 11.22 0.90 -0.50
CA HIS A 33 10.21 -0.07 -0.95
C HIS A 33 10.83 -1.44 -1.24
N LEU A 34 11.93 -1.46 -2.01
CA LEU A 34 12.60 -2.70 -2.37
C LEU A 34 13.22 -3.39 -1.15
N ALA A 35 13.86 -2.64 -0.25
CA ALA A 35 14.43 -3.18 0.97
C ALA A 35 13.37 -3.81 1.88
N CYS A 36 12.21 -3.16 2.06
CA CYS A 36 11.08 -3.72 2.81
C CYS A 36 10.54 -5.01 2.16
N GLY A 37 10.37 -5.00 0.82
CA GLY A 37 9.93 -6.19 0.09
C GLY A 37 10.92 -7.36 0.20
N LEU A 38 12.22 -7.08 0.04
CA LEU A 38 13.29 -8.06 0.21
C LEU A 38 13.32 -8.62 1.64
N ALA A 39 13.36 -7.73 2.64
CA ALA A 39 13.44 -8.13 4.04
C ALA A 39 12.23 -8.96 4.47
N GLY A 40 11.00 -8.50 4.14
CA GLY A 40 9.78 -9.21 4.46
C GLY A 40 9.69 -10.58 3.79
N GLY A 41 9.95 -10.63 2.46
CA GLY A 41 9.88 -11.86 1.69
C GLY A 41 10.93 -12.90 2.11
N LEU A 42 12.18 -12.47 2.29
CA LEU A 42 13.27 -13.37 2.68
C LEU A 42 13.14 -13.85 4.13
N ALA A 43 12.89 -12.94 5.08
CA ALA A 43 12.81 -13.29 6.49
C ALA A 43 11.62 -14.22 6.76
N CYS A 44 10.42 -13.87 6.28
CA CYS A 44 9.25 -14.72 6.46
C CYS A 44 9.35 -16.01 5.63
N GLY A 45 9.87 -15.93 4.40
CA GLY A 45 10.10 -17.11 3.58
C GLY A 45 11.03 -18.11 4.26
N ALA A 46 12.16 -17.66 4.78
CA ALA A 46 13.11 -18.51 5.53
C ALA A 46 12.47 -19.08 6.81
N TYR A 47 11.74 -18.24 7.58
CA TYR A 47 11.07 -18.68 8.80
C TYR A 47 10.03 -19.79 8.53
N PHE A 48 9.10 -19.56 7.58
CA PHE A 48 8.04 -20.53 7.30
C PHE A 48 8.55 -21.76 6.56
N ALA A 49 9.60 -21.65 5.74
CA ALA A 49 10.27 -22.79 5.11
C ALA A 49 10.87 -23.74 6.15
N ALA A 50 11.46 -23.20 7.23
CA ALA A 50 12.06 -23.98 8.30
C ALA A 50 11.08 -24.36 9.43
N SER A 51 9.92 -23.72 9.53
CA SER A 51 8.93 -23.92 10.61
C SER A 51 8.22 -25.26 10.49
N ARG A 52 7.56 -25.68 11.59
CA ARG A 52 6.69 -26.87 11.62
C ARG A 52 5.20 -26.54 11.39
N TRP A 53 4.86 -25.27 11.19
CA TRP A 53 3.49 -24.83 10.93
C TRP A 53 2.96 -25.43 9.62
N ASP A 54 1.65 -25.60 9.56
CA ASP A 54 1.00 -25.95 8.29
C ASP A 54 1.37 -24.92 7.21
N PRO A 55 1.82 -25.32 6.01
CA PRO A 55 2.29 -24.41 5.00
C PRO A 55 1.23 -23.48 4.44
N SER A 56 -0.04 -23.89 4.39
CA SER A 56 -1.16 -23.06 3.91
C SER A 56 -1.47 -21.98 4.94
N MET A 57 -1.52 -22.35 6.22
CA MET A 57 -1.68 -21.40 7.34
C MET A 57 -0.50 -20.45 7.47
N GLY A 58 0.73 -20.94 7.21
CA GLY A 58 1.93 -20.10 7.17
C GLY A 58 1.88 -19.07 6.03
N THR A 59 1.32 -19.44 4.89
CA THR A 59 1.13 -18.56 3.74
C THR A 59 0.09 -17.48 4.04
N ASP A 60 -1.02 -17.84 4.69
CA ASP A 60 -2.03 -16.91 5.16
C ASP A 60 -1.47 -15.94 6.20
N ALA A 61 -0.76 -16.46 7.19
CA ALA A 61 -0.09 -15.67 8.22
C ALA A 61 0.89 -14.64 7.64
N PHE A 62 1.63 -15.01 6.60
CA PHE A 62 2.51 -14.08 5.88
C PHE A 62 1.73 -12.97 5.19
N ALA A 63 0.62 -13.29 4.51
CA ALA A 63 -0.22 -12.30 3.85
C ALA A 63 -0.82 -11.30 4.87
N GLN A 64 -1.29 -11.78 6.02
CA GLN A 64 -1.79 -10.96 7.12
C GLN A 64 -0.69 -10.02 7.66
N PHE A 65 0.48 -10.58 7.97
CA PHE A 65 1.60 -9.82 8.52
C PHE A 65 2.04 -8.70 7.56
N LEU A 66 2.22 -9.02 6.29
CA LEU A 66 2.64 -8.06 5.29
C LEU A 66 1.58 -6.97 5.07
N GLY A 67 0.31 -7.37 5.00
CA GLY A 67 -0.83 -6.44 4.91
C GLY A 67 -0.93 -5.51 6.12
N ALA A 68 -0.68 -6.02 7.34
CA ALA A 68 -0.71 -5.23 8.57
C ALA A 68 0.40 -4.17 8.64
N LEU A 69 1.49 -4.32 7.89
CA LEU A 69 2.56 -3.33 7.77
C LEU A 69 2.26 -2.24 6.72
N MET A 70 1.26 -2.43 5.85
CA MET A 70 0.97 -1.48 4.77
C MET A 70 0.60 -0.07 5.25
N PRO A 71 -0.12 0.15 6.37
CA PRO A 71 -0.37 1.49 6.88
C PRO A 71 0.94 2.24 7.23
N LEU A 72 1.89 1.57 7.91
CA LEU A 72 3.19 2.17 8.23
C LEU A 72 3.97 2.47 6.95
N MET A 73 4.02 1.52 6.02
CA MET A 73 4.71 1.69 4.75
C MET A 73 4.16 2.90 3.99
N SER A 74 2.83 3.03 3.86
CA SER A 74 2.21 4.18 3.19
C SER A 74 2.54 5.50 3.89
N GLY A 75 2.52 5.55 5.23
CA GLY A 75 2.88 6.74 6.01
C GLY A 75 4.33 7.17 5.80
N VAL A 76 5.27 6.20 5.86
CA VAL A 76 6.70 6.46 5.67
C VAL A 76 6.99 6.96 4.26
N VAL A 77 6.52 6.27 3.22
CA VAL A 77 6.88 6.63 1.85
C VAL A 77 6.19 7.91 1.38
N CYS A 78 4.95 8.18 1.80
CA CYS A 78 4.28 9.44 1.53
C CYS A 78 4.97 10.61 2.25
N GLY A 79 5.42 10.38 3.49
CA GLY A 79 6.20 11.35 4.24
C GLY A 79 7.52 11.70 3.58
N LEU A 80 8.31 10.69 3.20
CA LEU A 80 9.58 10.87 2.50
C LEU A 80 9.40 11.56 1.14
N ALA A 81 8.38 11.15 0.37
CA ALA A 81 8.07 11.75 -0.92
C ALA A 81 7.73 13.24 -0.81
N THR A 82 7.05 13.63 0.27
CA THR A 82 6.73 15.05 0.53
C THR A 82 7.96 15.84 0.98
N ASP A 83 8.82 15.23 1.79
CA ASP A 83 10.08 15.89 2.21
C ASP A 83 11.01 16.13 1.02
N GLU A 84 11.12 15.18 0.08
CA GLU A 84 11.88 15.38 -1.16
C GLU A 84 11.33 16.54 -1.99
N GLU A 85 9.99 16.67 -2.10
CA GLU A 85 9.37 17.80 -2.81
C GLU A 85 9.64 19.13 -2.12
N ARG A 86 9.61 19.17 -0.77
CA ARG A 86 9.92 20.38 -0.01
C ARG A 86 11.38 20.76 -0.14
N ALA A 87 12.28 19.79 -0.06
CA ALA A 87 13.72 20.02 -0.23
C ALA A 87 14.08 20.49 -1.66
N ALA A 88 13.33 20.07 -2.66
CA ALA A 88 13.56 20.44 -4.06
C ALA A 88 12.98 21.80 -4.45
N GLY A 89 12.29 22.52 -3.56
CA GLY A 89 11.75 23.86 -3.82
C GLY A 89 10.36 24.08 -3.22
N ASP A 90 10.14 23.67 -1.99
CA ASP A 90 8.90 23.91 -1.22
C ASP A 90 7.62 23.57 -1.96
N LEU A 91 7.55 22.34 -2.47
CA LEU A 91 6.42 21.79 -3.26
C LEU A 91 6.23 22.45 -4.65
N PHE A 92 7.18 23.29 -5.12
CA PHE A 92 7.02 24.00 -6.40
C PHE A 92 6.79 23.05 -7.59
N ASN A 93 7.41 21.87 -7.58
CA ASN A 93 7.18 20.86 -8.63
C ASN A 93 5.73 20.38 -8.73
N LEU A 94 4.99 20.43 -7.61
CA LEU A 94 3.57 20.06 -7.56
C LEU A 94 2.67 21.29 -7.73
N THR A 95 2.97 22.40 -7.05
CA THR A 95 2.14 23.61 -7.02
C THR A 95 2.31 24.47 -8.28
N GLY A 96 3.52 24.52 -8.86
CA GLY A 96 3.83 25.21 -10.10
C GLY A 96 3.48 24.43 -11.37
N ALA A 97 3.04 23.18 -11.24
CA ALA A 97 2.64 22.37 -12.39
C ALA A 97 1.42 22.97 -13.11
N PRO A 98 1.33 22.88 -14.47
CA PRO A 98 0.18 23.36 -15.25
C PRO A 98 -1.16 22.76 -14.81
N SER A 99 -1.13 21.61 -14.17
CA SER A 99 -2.28 20.95 -13.52
C SER A 99 -1.86 20.30 -12.22
N ARG A 100 -2.09 20.99 -11.10
CA ARG A 100 -1.78 20.51 -9.74
C ARG A 100 -2.46 19.18 -9.43
N GLY A 101 -3.73 19.03 -9.83
CA GLY A 101 -4.48 17.78 -9.63
C GLY A 101 -3.83 16.60 -10.37
N ARG A 102 -3.35 16.80 -11.62
CA ARG A 102 -2.64 15.73 -12.35
C ARG A 102 -1.27 15.44 -11.76
N ALA A 103 -0.57 16.44 -11.24
CA ALA A 103 0.73 16.26 -10.59
C ALA A 103 0.59 15.40 -9.33
N VAL A 104 -0.35 15.72 -8.44
CA VAL A 104 -0.57 14.93 -7.21
C VAL A 104 -1.13 13.55 -7.50
N ALA A 105 -2.00 13.41 -8.52
CA ALA A 105 -2.49 12.11 -8.96
C ALA A 105 -1.36 11.22 -9.50
N ALA A 106 -0.45 11.77 -10.28
CA ALA A 106 0.73 11.05 -10.78
C ALA A 106 1.65 10.62 -9.63
N LYS A 107 1.88 11.48 -8.64
CA LYS A 107 2.66 11.14 -7.44
C LYS A 107 2.01 10.01 -6.65
N TRP A 108 0.72 10.11 -6.35
CA TRP A 108 -0.03 9.05 -5.67
C TRP A 108 0.06 7.72 -6.43
N LEU A 109 -0.19 7.74 -7.75
CA LEU A 109 -0.12 6.53 -8.59
C LEU A 109 1.29 5.94 -8.61
N ALA A 110 2.33 6.76 -8.70
CA ALA A 110 3.72 6.31 -8.70
C ALA A 110 4.10 5.62 -7.38
N LEU A 111 3.66 6.17 -6.22
CA LEU A 111 3.85 5.53 -4.90
C LEU A 111 3.09 4.21 -4.80
N CYS A 112 1.84 4.14 -5.29
CA CYS A 112 1.07 2.90 -5.35
C CYS A 112 1.77 1.84 -6.22
N LEU A 113 2.30 2.21 -7.39
CA LEU A 113 3.05 1.31 -8.27
C LEU A 113 4.33 0.77 -7.60
N MET A 114 5.02 1.60 -6.81
CA MET A 114 6.14 1.13 -5.99
C MET A 114 5.68 0.14 -4.92
N GLY A 115 4.52 0.37 -4.31
CA GLY A 115 3.88 -0.58 -3.39
C GLY A 115 3.57 -1.93 -4.07
N VAL A 116 3.08 -1.91 -5.32
CA VAL A 116 2.90 -3.15 -6.12
C VAL A 116 4.21 -3.91 -6.26
N VAL A 117 5.28 -3.21 -6.65
CA VAL A 117 6.60 -3.83 -6.84
C VAL A 117 7.13 -4.43 -5.54
N ALA A 118 6.99 -3.70 -4.42
CA ALA A 118 7.44 -4.19 -3.10
C ALA A 118 6.66 -5.42 -2.64
N LEU A 119 5.32 -5.41 -2.78
CA LEU A 119 4.48 -6.54 -2.43
C LEU A 119 4.77 -7.74 -3.33
N ALA A 120 4.84 -7.54 -4.66
CA ALA A 120 5.13 -8.61 -5.60
C ALA A 120 6.51 -9.24 -5.33
N LEU A 121 7.51 -8.42 -4.97
CA LEU A 121 8.83 -8.88 -4.57
C LEU A 121 8.77 -9.71 -3.29
N ALA A 122 8.06 -9.23 -2.25
CA ALA A 122 7.93 -9.94 -0.98
C ALA A 122 7.21 -11.28 -1.16
N PHE A 123 6.05 -11.30 -1.82
CA PHE A 123 5.31 -12.54 -2.09
C PHE A 123 6.08 -13.50 -3.02
N GLY A 124 6.78 -12.97 -4.03
CA GLY A 124 7.60 -13.76 -4.94
C GLY A 124 8.78 -14.45 -4.24
N LEU A 125 9.50 -13.73 -3.37
CA LEU A 125 10.61 -14.30 -2.57
C LEU A 125 10.10 -15.31 -1.54
N PHE A 126 8.98 -15.02 -0.88
CA PHE A 126 8.32 -15.98 0.00
C PHE A 126 7.96 -17.27 -0.77
N ALA A 127 7.31 -17.13 -1.93
CA ALA A 127 6.97 -18.26 -2.79
C ALA A 127 8.19 -19.08 -3.20
N ALA A 128 9.27 -18.41 -3.61
CA ALA A 128 10.52 -19.07 -3.99
C ALA A 128 11.12 -19.85 -2.83
N ALA A 129 11.16 -19.26 -1.62
CA ALA A 129 11.66 -19.93 -0.41
C ALA A 129 10.83 -21.16 -0.05
N MET A 130 9.50 -21.04 -0.06
CA MET A 130 8.59 -22.16 0.23
C MET A 130 8.66 -23.26 -0.83
N ALA A 131 8.74 -22.89 -2.11
CA ALA A 131 8.87 -23.84 -3.21
C ALA A 131 10.19 -24.61 -3.16
N ALA A 132 11.30 -23.96 -2.79
CA ALA A 132 12.62 -24.58 -2.69
C ALA A 132 12.66 -25.76 -1.69
N VAL A 133 11.77 -25.75 -0.69
CA VAL A 133 11.64 -26.84 0.30
C VAL A 133 10.40 -27.70 0.10
N GLY A 134 9.70 -27.55 -1.03
CA GLY A 134 8.48 -28.33 -1.35
C GLY A 134 7.26 -27.98 -0.48
N ARG A 135 7.22 -26.79 0.10
CA ARG A 135 6.17 -26.34 1.05
C ARG A 135 5.24 -25.27 0.46
N LEU A 136 4.98 -25.28 -0.83
CA LEU A 136 4.03 -24.37 -1.49
C LEU A 136 2.79 -25.15 -2.02
N PRO A 137 1.92 -25.68 -1.14
CA PRO A 137 0.85 -26.61 -1.52
C PRO A 137 -0.23 -25.96 -2.40
N LEU A 138 -0.50 -24.68 -2.21
CA LEU A 138 -1.52 -23.93 -2.94
C LEU A 138 -1.01 -23.34 -4.27
N GLY A 139 0.29 -23.45 -4.57
CA GLY A 139 0.90 -22.83 -5.73
C GLY A 139 1.00 -21.30 -5.65
N ILE A 140 1.22 -20.65 -6.80
CA ILE A 140 1.48 -19.19 -6.86
C ILE A 140 0.22 -18.33 -6.98
N ALA A 141 -0.89 -18.91 -7.46
CA ALA A 141 -2.13 -18.16 -7.72
C ALA A 141 -2.69 -17.46 -6.47
N PRO A 142 -2.79 -18.10 -5.29
CA PRO A 142 -3.23 -17.46 -4.06
C PRO A 142 -2.37 -16.24 -3.68
N LEU A 143 -1.06 -16.35 -3.83
CA LEU A 143 -0.12 -15.27 -3.54
C LEU A 143 -0.31 -14.06 -4.46
N ALA A 144 -0.58 -14.30 -5.75
CA ALA A 144 -0.89 -13.22 -6.70
C ALA A 144 -2.22 -12.53 -6.35
N VAL A 145 -3.24 -13.30 -5.97
CA VAL A 145 -4.54 -12.75 -5.53
C VAL A 145 -4.37 -11.97 -4.22
N ALA A 146 -3.66 -12.52 -3.24
CA ALA A 146 -3.38 -11.83 -1.98
C ALA A 146 -2.62 -10.52 -2.20
N THR A 147 -1.62 -10.50 -3.11
CA THR A 147 -0.89 -9.29 -3.49
C THR A 147 -1.85 -8.22 -4.04
N ALA A 148 -2.73 -8.58 -4.97
CA ALA A 148 -3.68 -7.65 -5.58
C ALA A 148 -4.69 -7.11 -4.56
N LEU A 149 -5.19 -7.98 -3.67
CA LEU A 149 -6.16 -7.62 -2.65
C LEU A 149 -5.55 -6.78 -1.52
N ALA A 150 -4.35 -7.12 -1.06
CA ALA A 150 -3.62 -6.30 -0.09
C ALA A 150 -3.32 -4.90 -0.65
N LEU A 151 -2.95 -4.81 -1.93
CA LEU A 151 -2.80 -3.52 -2.61
C LEU A 151 -4.12 -2.74 -2.65
N LEU A 152 -5.22 -3.38 -3.04
CA LEU A 152 -6.54 -2.75 -3.07
C LEU A 152 -6.89 -2.12 -1.72
N GLY A 153 -6.67 -2.85 -0.62
CA GLY A 153 -6.86 -2.34 0.74
C GLY A 153 -5.92 -1.18 1.10
N SER A 154 -4.77 -1.09 0.44
CA SER A 154 -3.75 -0.08 0.73
C SER A 154 -3.96 1.23 -0.04
N LEU A 155 -4.68 1.23 -1.17
CA LEU A 155 -4.87 2.43 -2.01
C LEU A 155 -5.39 3.65 -1.24
N PRO A 156 -6.44 3.53 -0.38
CA PRO A 156 -6.92 4.67 0.39
C PRO A 156 -5.90 5.15 1.42
N LEU A 157 -5.04 4.26 1.94
CA LEU A 157 -4.00 4.62 2.91
C LEU A 157 -2.91 5.47 2.26
N TYR A 158 -2.51 5.17 1.03
CA TYR A 158 -1.60 6.02 0.25
C TYR A 158 -2.20 7.40 -0.02
N ALA A 159 -3.49 7.50 -0.35
CA ALA A 159 -4.14 8.77 -0.59
C ALA A 159 -4.19 9.62 0.70
N LEU A 160 -4.60 9.01 1.82
CA LEU A 160 -4.65 9.65 3.13
C LEU A 160 -3.24 10.02 3.63
N GLY A 161 -2.28 9.10 3.54
CA GLY A 161 -0.89 9.32 3.93
C GLY A 161 -0.27 10.50 3.17
N LEU A 162 -0.50 10.59 1.85
CA LEU A 162 -0.02 11.70 1.03
C LEU A 162 -0.72 13.02 1.40
N ALA A 163 -2.03 13.02 1.64
CA ALA A 163 -2.75 14.22 2.07
C ALA A 163 -2.22 14.74 3.41
N VAL A 164 -2.03 13.84 4.39
CA VAL A 164 -1.49 14.20 5.72
C VAL A 164 -0.03 14.68 5.60
N ALA A 165 0.81 14.02 4.80
CA ALA A 165 2.19 14.44 4.58
C ALA A 165 2.28 15.84 3.96
N LEU A 166 1.47 16.12 2.94
CA LEU A 166 1.41 17.44 2.29
C LEU A 166 0.90 18.53 3.24
N ARG A 167 -0.05 18.22 4.12
CA ARG A 167 -0.68 19.19 5.04
C ARG A 167 0.11 19.40 6.32
N ALA A 168 0.56 18.31 6.96
CA ALA A 168 1.11 18.30 8.33
C ALA A 168 2.55 17.75 8.41
N GLY A 169 3.15 17.37 7.27
CA GLY A 169 4.53 16.93 7.18
C GLY A 169 4.75 15.43 7.42
N ARG A 170 6.01 15.01 7.23
CA ARG A 170 6.46 13.62 7.31
C ARG A 170 6.07 12.94 8.62
N ASN A 171 6.38 13.58 9.74
CA ASN A 171 6.20 12.96 11.06
C ASN A 171 4.73 12.64 11.35
N ALA A 172 3.80 13.50 10.91
CA ALA A 172 2.37 13.25 11.05
C ALA A 172 1.90 12.06 10.19
N ALA A 173 2.42 11.92 8.97
CA ALA A 173 2.11 10.78 8.09
C ALA A 173 2.65 9.47 8.68
N ILE A 174 3.88 9.46 9.20
CA ILE A 174 4.49 8.29 9.86
C ILE A 174 3.69 7.92 11.12
N ALA A 175 3.33 8.89 11.96
CA ALA A 175 2.55 8.63 13.18
C ALA A 175 1.17 8.03 12.85
N LEU A 176 0.49 8.56 11.82
CA LEU A 176 -0.77 8.00 11.34
C LEU A 176 -0.59 6.56 10.83
N GLY A 177 0.47 6.31 10.05
CA GLY A 177 0.81 4.98 9.55
C GLY A 177 1.10 3.99 10.68
N ALA A 178 1.88 4.41 11.68
CA ALA A 178 2.19 3.59 12.87
C ALA A 178 0.92 3.25 13.68
N ALA A 179 0.07 4.24 13.93
CA ALA A 179 -1.22 4.02 14.60
C ALA A 179 -2.11 3.05 13.79
N GLY A 180 -2.14 3.22 12.46
CA GLY A 180 -2.86 2.32 11.57
C GLY A 180 -2.33 0.89 11.60
N THR A 181 -1.01 0.71 11.68
CA THR A 181 -0.38 -0.61 11.82
C THR A 181 -0.77 -1.28 13.15
N LEU A 182 -0.82 -0.53 14.26
CA LEU A 182 -1.32 -1.08 15.52
C LEU A 182 -2.77 -1.55 15.38
N VAL A 183 -3.65 -0.72 14.77
CA VAL A 183 -5.03 -1.12 14.48
C VAL A 183 -5.07 -2.40 13.64
N ALA A 184 -4.24 -2.50 12.60
CA ALA A 184 -4.18 -3.68 11.74
C ALA A 184 -3.76 -4.93 12.52
N PHE A 185 -2.69 -4.88 13.32
CA PHE A 185 -2.24 -6.02 14.12
C PHE A 185 -3.26 -6.48 15.17
N PHE A 186 -3.96 -5.55 15.82
CA PHE A 186 -5.00 -5.91 16.79
C PHE A 186 -6.33 -6.32 16.15
N SER A 187 -6.54 -6.02 14.85
CA SER A 187 -7.76 -6.40 14.14
C SER A 187 -7.73 -7.81 13.58
N VAL A 188 -6.54 -8.30 13.27
CA VAL A 188 -6.34 -9.65 12.73
C VAL A 188 -6.38 -10.60 13.92
N GLY A 189 -7.56 -11.08 14.25
CA GLY A 189 -7.93 -11.80 15.47
C GLY A 189 -7.07 -13.00 15.87
N GLY A 190 -5.77 -12.81 15.82
CA GLY A 190 -4.76 -13.76 16.26
C GLY A 190 -4.13 -14.54 15.13
N LEU A 191 -3.18 -13.88 14.43
CA LEU A 191 -2.20 -14.59 13.61
C LEU A 191 -1.68 -15.85 14.33
N ALA A 192 -1.40 -15.73 15.65
CA ALA A 192 -1.00 -16.85 16.49
C ALA A 192 -2.14 -17.86 16.68
N HIS A 193 -3.39 -17.42 16.83
CA HIS A 193 -4.54 -18.30 17.01
C HIS A 193 -4.73 -19.19 15.78
N GLY A 194 -4.81 -18.60 14.57
CA GLY A 194 -4.97 -19.37 13.34
C GLY A 194 -3.82 -20.38 13.11
N LEU A 195 -2.58 -19.98 13.39
CA LEU A 195 -1.43 -20.90 13.31
C LEU A 195 -1.52 -22.06 14.30
N MET A 196 -2.10 -21.84 15.50
CA MET A 196 -2.22 -22.88 16.53
C MET A 196 -3.44 -23.77 16.33
N THR A 197 -4.56 -23.24 15.87
CA THR A 197 -5.83 -23.96 15.75
C THR A 197 -6.10 -24.50 14.36
N GLY A 198 -5.46 -23.95 13.32
CA GLY A 198 -5.75 -24.24 11.92
C GLY A 198 -7.02 -23.57 11.40
N GLU A 199 -7.58 -22.59 12.15
CA GLU A 199 -8.77 -21.85 11.72
C GLU A 199 -8.43 -20.70 10.77
N LEU A 200 -9.35 -20.41 9.83
CA LEU A 200 -9.21 -19.28 8.93
C LEU A 200 -9.47 -17.97 9.68
N THR A 201 -8.48 -17.10 9.75
CA THR A 201 -8.50 -15.90 10.61
C THR A 201 -9.02 -14.65 9.90
N GLY A 202 -8.84 -14.53 8.58
CA GLY A 202 -9.36 -13.41 7.78
C GLY A 202 -10.89 -13.43 7.67
N ALA A 203 -11.49 -14.62 7.71
CA ALA A 203 -12.94 -14.82 7.68
C ALA A 203 -13.63 -14.43 9.00
N LEU A 204 -12.90 -14.38 10.13
CA LEU A 204 -13.43 -14.04 11.45
C LEU A 204 -13.23 -12.54 11.76
N PRO A 205 -14.20 -11.66 11.49
CA PRO A 205 -14.02 -10.23 11.66
C PRO A 205 -14.10 -9.82 13.13
N GLY A 206 -13.02 -9.28 13.68
CA GLY A 206 -13.07 -8.47 14.90
C GLY A 206 -13.60 -7.05 14.62
N PRO A 207 -14.00 -6.28 15.65
CA PRO A 207 -14.55 -4.93 15.47
C PRO A 207 -13.56 -3.96 14.79
N LEU A 208 -12.27 -4.10 15.02
CA LEU A 208 -11.23 -3.28 14.38
C LEU A 208 -11.06 -3.60 12.89
N SER A 209 -11.51 -4.77 12.43
CA SER A 209 -11.43 -5.16 11.01
C SER A 209 -12.31 -4.31 10.09
N LEU A 210 -13.24 -3.52 10.66
CA LEU A 210 -14.05 -2.55 9.93
C LEU A 210 -13.28 -1.28 9.57
N LEU A 211 -12.15 -1.03 10.22
CA LEU A 211 -11.35 0.17 10.00
C LEU A 211 -10.41 0.00 8.79
N PRO A 212 -10.29 1.04 7.93
CA PRO A 212 -9.49 0.99 6.73
C PRO A 212 -8.03 0.51 6.90
N PRO A 213 -7.32 0.85 7.99
CA PRO A 213 -5.96 0.33 8.20
C PRO A 213 -5.84 -1.19 8.30
N ALA A 214 -6.93 -1.90 8.69
CA ALA A 214 -6.94 -3.35 8.77
C ALA A 214 -7.20 -4.04 7.43
N TRP A 215 -7.73 -3.32 6.44
CA TRP A 215 -8.18 -3.93 5.19
C TRP A 215 -7.06 -4.59 4.37
N PRO A 216 -5.83 -4.05 4.26
CA PRO A 216 -4.76 -4.73 3.53
C PRO A 216 -4.45 -6.13 4.09
N ALA A 217 -4.38 -6.25 5.42
CA ALA A 217 -4.15 -7.54 6.09
C ALA A 217 -5.30 -8.51 5.86
N ARG A 218 -6.54 -8.04 6.08
CA ARG A 218 -7.73 -8.86 5.92
C ARG A 218 -7.95 -9.32 4.48
N LEU A 219 -7.82 -8.41 3.52
CA LEU A 219 -7.98 -8.72 2.11
C LEU A 219 -6.86 -9.65 1.60
N GLY A 220 -5.62 -9.43 2.05
CA GLY A 220 -4.51 -10.33 1.75
C GLY A 220 -4.73 -11.74 2.25
N SER A 221 -5.18 -11.89 3.50
CA SER A 221 -5.55 -13.16 4.12
C SER A 221 -6.68 -13.86 3.35
N LEU A 222 -7.81 -13.17 3.19
CA LEU A 222 -8.96 -13.73 2.44
C LEU A 222 -8.57 -14.14 1.02
N GLY A 223 -7.61 -13.46 0.39
CA GLY A 223 -7.04 -13.84 -0.90
C GLY A 223 -6.33 -15.20 -0.90
N ILE A 224 -5.77 -15.64 0.23
CA ILE A 224 -5.22 -16.98 0.40
C ILE A 224 -6.33 -17.97 0.79
N GLU A 225 -7.15 -17.59 1.78
CA GLU A 225 -8.19 -18.44 2.37
C GLU A 225 -9.24 -18.91 1.35
N VAL A 226 -9.54 -18.08 0.32
CA VAL A 226 -10.44 -18.46 -0.78
C VAL A 226 -9.96 -19.73 -1.51
N PHE A 227 -8.66 -20.00 -1.55
CA PHE A 227 -8.10 -21.22 -2.14
C PHE A 227 -8.03 -22.38 -1.14
N MET A 228 -8.20 -22.12 0.14
CA MET A 228 -8.28 -23.13 1.19
C MET A 228 -9.72 -23.60 1.40
N ASP A 229 -10.64 -22.66 1.61
CA ASP A 229 -12.09 -22.90 1.75
C ASP A 229 -12.90 -21.75 1.13
N PRO A 230 -13.29 -21.87 -0.15
CA PRO A 230 -14.07 -20.82 -0.83
C PRO A 230 -15.41 -20.54 -0.16
N GLY A 231 -16.04 -21.56 0.43
CA GLY A 231 -17.36 -21.44 1.06
C GLY A 231 -17.33 -20.53 2.28
N VAL A 232 -16.24 -20.56 3.03
CA VAL A 232 -16.03 -19.74 4.23
C VAL A 232 -15.46 -18.36 3.89
N ALA A 233 -14.52 -18.27 2.96
CA ALA A 233 -13.75 -17.04 2.72
C ALA A 233 -14.38 -16.07 1.72
N LEU A 234 -15.16 -16.55 0.71
CA LEU A 234 -15.76 -15.67 -0.29
C LEU A 234 -16.79 -14.68 0.28
N PRO A 235 -17.75 -15.08 1.16
CA PRO A 235 -18.73 -14.14 1.67
C PRO A 235 -18.12 -12.95 2.43
N PRO A 236 -17.15 -13.13 3.35
CA PRO A 236 -16.53 -12.02 4.06
C PRO A 236 -15.56 -11.19 3.20
N LEU A 237 -15.13 -11.68 2.02
CA LEU A 237 -14.25 -10.96 1.10
C LEU A 237 -14.95 -9.80 0.39
N VAL A 238 -16.22 -10.00 -0.01
CA VAL A 238 -16.93 -9.06 -0.90
C VAL A 238 -17.03 -7.67 -0.30
N TRP A 239 -17.46 -7.58 0.96
CA TRP A 239 -17.68 -6.29 1.62
C TRP A 239 -16.39 -5.44 1.73
N PRO A 240 -15.28 -5.94 2.30
CA PRO A 240 -14.07 -5.14 2.44
C PRO A 240 -13.42 -4.80 1.09
N ALA A 241 -13.57 -5.66 0.07
CA ALA A 241 -13.08 -5.37 -1.27
C ALA A 241 -13.84 -4.19 -1.91
N LEU A 242 -15.18 -4.22 -1.86
CA LEU A 242 -16.01 -3.13 -2.36
C LEU A 242 -15.80 -1.83 -1.57
N ALA A 243 -15.74 -1.92 -0.23
CA ALA A 243 -15.47 -0.77 0.63
C ALA A 243 -14.09 -0.15 0.33
N SER A 244 -13.05 -0.99 0.15
CA SER A 244 -11.71 -0.52 -0.22
C SER A 244 -11.70 0.17 -1.57
N ALA A 245 -12.37 -0.38 -2.58
CA ALA A 245 -12.46 0.21 -3.91
C ALA A 245 -13.20 1.56 -3.87
N ALA A 246 -14.33 1.62 -3.17
CA ALA A 246 -15.12 2.85 -3.02
C ALA A 246 -14.32 3.93 -2.25
N LEU A 247 -13.68 3.57 -1.14
CA LEU A 247 -12.88 4.50 -0.36
C LEU A 247 -11.62 4.95 -1.12
N ALA A 248 -10.98 4.06 -1.89
CA ALA A 248 -9.85 4.43 -2.74
C ALA A 248 -10.25 5.45 -3.80
N ALA A 249 -11.38 5.25 -4.49
CA ALA A 249 -11.91 6.20 -5.45
C ALA A 249 -12.25 7.54 -4.79
N ALA A 250 -12.96 7.53 -3.67
CA ALA A 250 -13.37 8.73 -2.95
C ALA A 250 -12.16 9.52 -2.39
N SER A 251 -11.22 8.83 -1.73
CA SER A 251 -10.04 9.48 -1.14
C SER A 251 -9.10 10.04 -2.21
N THR A 252 -8.93 9.35 -3.34
CA THR A 252 -8.12 9.84 -4.45
C THR A 252 -8.79 11.05 -5.12
N ALA A 253 -10.10 11.01 -5.37
CA ALA A 253 -10.84 12.14 -5.91
C ALA A 253 -10.76 13.36 -4.97
N ALA A 254 -10.93 13.14 -3.66
CA ALA A 254 -10.81 14.18 -2.64
C ALA A 254 -9.39 14.78 -2.61
N LEU A 255 -8.33 13.94 -2.65
CA LEU A 255 -6.93 14.38 -2.70
C LEU A 255 -6.68 15.27 -3.93
N VAL A 256 -7.13 14.83 -5.10
CA VAL A 256 -6.94 15.57 -6.37
C VAL A 256 -7.71 16.89 -6.36
N ALA A 257 -8.96 16.89 -5.90
CA ALA A 257 -9.79 18.09 -5.82
C ALA A 257 -9.25 19.10 -4.80
N TRP A 258 -8.82 18.61 -3.63
CA TRP A 258 -8.22 19.43 -2.59
C TRP A 258 -6.91 20.06 -3.07
N PHE A 259 -6.00 19.23 -3.62
CA PHE A 259 -4.70 19.72 -4.05
C PHE A 259 -4.77 20.63 -5.28
N GLY A 260 -5.79 20.47 -6.12
CA GLY A 260 -6.08 21.40 -7.22
C GLY A 260 -6.29 22.84 -6.76
N ARG A 261 -6.75 23.04 -5.52
CA ARG A 261 -7.00 24.34 -4.88
C ARG A 261 -5.92 24.72 -3.84
N PHE A 262 -4.91 23.89 -3.67
CA PHE A 262 -3.87 24.10 -2.66
C PHE A 262 -2.92 25.23 -3.10
N GLU A 263 -2.79 26.29 -2.31
CA GLU A 263 -1.99 27.49 -2.62
C GLU A 263 -0.59 27.47 -1.98
N GLY A 264 -0.19 26.36 -1.35
CA GLY A 264 1.02 26.28 -0.54
C GLY A 264 0.76 26.86 0.86
N GLY A 265 1.11 26.13 1.91
CA GLY A 265 1.09 26.71 3.25
C GLY A 265 2.15 27.79 3.33
N ARG A 266 1.77 29.07 3.44
CA ARG A 266 2.66 30.06 4.02
C ARG A 266 3.02 29.54 5.40
N SER A 267 4.27 29.15 5.60
CA SER A 267 4.83 29.08 6.93
C SER A 267 4.92 30.52 7.41
N ASP A 268 3.89 30.97 8.14
CA ASP A 268 4.06 32.13 9.01
C ASP A 268 5.09 31.68 10.06
N ALA A 269 6.33 32.11 9.83
CA ALA A 269 7.44 31.95 10.74
C ALA A 269 7.23 32.84 11.96
#